data_71877dc495cdb785a615de2ae19e5d96
#
_entry.id   71877dc495cdb785a615de2ae19e5d96
#
_cell.length_a   1.000
_cell.length_b   1.000
_cell.length_c   1.000
_cell.angle_alpha   90.00
_cell.angle_beta   90.00
_cell.angle_gamma   90.00
#
_symmetry.space_group_name_H-M   'P 1'
#
loop_
_entity.id
_entity.type
_entity.pdbx_description
1 polymer ?
#
loop_
_entity_poly.entity_id
_entity_poly.type
_entity_poly.pdbx_seq_one_letter_code
_entity_poly.pdbx_strand_id
1 'polypeptide(L)'
;YLNFMGLQCYHGSAQHYRLPKERQDAIAAVCAKAAEAKAAVEKAGVKVERITGAGTGSVMLEGSSSIFNEVQAGSYILMDRDYAKNQRDASDLAFEHALFIKTAILSHPSQGRAVVDAGLKASSVDSGMPLVWQRTDANYLKASDEHGVLELTPDSPLKLGDAIMLIPGHCDPTVNLYDEIICVRGDTVEAVWPIAARGALL
;
A
#
# COMPACT_ATOMS: atom_id res chain seq x y z
N TYR A 1 14.21 -15.79 28.05
CA TYR A 1 14.22 -17.10 27.36
C TYR A 1 13.42 -16.96 26.06
N LEU A 2 13.94 -17.49 24.93
CA LEU A 2 13.31 -17.46 23.63
C LEU A 2 13.03 -18.87 23.16
N ASN A 3 11.91 -19.07 22.46
CA ASN A 3 11.59 -20.29 21.75
C ASN A 3 11.76 -20.03 20.24
N PHE A 4 12.58 -20.84 19.58
CA PHE A 4 12.70 -20.76 18.13
C PHE A 4 11.45 -21.38 17.49
N MET A 5 10.76 -20.60 16.66
CA MET A 5 9.55 -21.04 15.97
C MET A 5 9.76 -21.27 14.48
N GLY A 6 10.69 -20.54 13.86
CA GLY A 6 10.86 -20.65 12.41
C GLY A 6 11.71 -19.57 11.78
N LEU A 7 11.56 -19.40 10.47
CA LEU A 7 12.35 -18.53 9.64
C LEU A 7 11.47 -17.40 9.05
N GLN A 8 11.97 -16.17 9.09
CA GLN A 8 11.43 -15.03 8.39
C GLN A 8 12.10 -14.92 7.02
N CYS A 9 11.32 -15.03 5.95
CA CYS A 9 11.79 -15.07 4.55
C CYS A 9 11.09 -14.03 3.68
N TYR A 10 10.82 -12.84 4.22
CA TYR A 10 10.14 -11.76 3.50
C TYR A 10 11.05 -11.10 2.46
N HIS A 11 10.52 -10.91 1.24
CA HIS A 11 11.21 -10.25 0.15
C HIS A 11 10.56 -8.90 -0.18
N GLY A 12 11.04 -7.82 0.46
CA GLY A 12 10.46 -6.48 0.32
C GLY A 12 10.42 -5.97 -1.11
N SER A 13 11.52 -6.06 -1.86
CA SER A 13 11.58 -5.55 -3.24
C SER A 13 10.61 -6.25 -4.19
N ALA A 14 10.33 -7.54 -3.99
CA ALA A 14 9.40 -8.29 -4.85
C ALA A 14 7.98 -7.74 -4.79
N GLN A 15 7.61 -7.04 -3.72
CA GLN A 15 6.29 -6.42 -3.56
C GLN A 15 6.03 -5.34 -4.61
N HIS A 16 7.08 -4.76 -5.18
CA HIS A 16 7.03 -3.61 -6.09
C HIS A 16 7.45 -3.96 -7.53
N TYR A 17 7.72 -5.22 -7.84
CA TYR A 17 7.96 -5.66 -9.21
C TYR A 17 6.67 -5.61 -10.01
N ARG A 18 6.66 -4.84 -11.09
CA ARG A 18 5.43 -4.54 -11.84
C ARG A 18 4.94 -5.70 -12.70
N LEU A 19 5.88 -6.47 -13.24
CA LEU A 19 5.54 -7.59 -14.11
C LEU A 19 5.33 -8.89 -13.30
N PRO A 20 4.28 -9.68 -13.58
CA PRO A 20 4.04 -10.95 -12.90
C PRO A 20 5.23 -11.91 -12.95
N LYS A 21 5.87 -12.01 -14.12
CA LYS A 21 7.04 -12.89 -14.31
C LYS A 21 8.21 -12.53 -13.41
N GLU A 22 8.50 -11.24 -13.22
CA GLU A 22 9.57 -10.80 -12.33
C GLU A 22 9.29 -11.19 -10.88
N ARG A 23 8.03 -11.05 -10.42
CA ARG A 23 7.62 -11.50 -9.09
C ARG A 23 7.73 -13.01 -8.94
N GLN A 24 7.25 -13.77 -9.92
CA GLN A 24 7.34 -15.24 -9.93
C GLN A 24 8.79 -15.71 -9.81
N ASP A 25 9.71 -15.16 -10.61
CA ASP A 25 11.12 -15.54 -10.59
C ASP A 25 11.78 -15.19 -9.25
N ALA A 26 11.50 -14.01 -8.73
CA ALA A 26 12.01 -13.57 -7.42
C ALA A 26 11.52 -14.47 -6.29
N ILE A 27 10.23 -14.80 -6.25
CA ILE A 27 9.68 -15.65 -5.18
C ILE A 27 10.12 -17.11 -5.34
N ALA A 28 10.27 -17.62 -6.55
CA ALA A 28 10.86 -18.95 -6.76
C ALA A 28 12.28 -19.04 -6.18
N ALA A 29 13.11 -18.01 -6.38
CA ALA A 29 14.43 -17.93 -5.78
C ALA A 29 14.40 -17.85 -4.25
N VAL A 30 13.43 -17.13 -3.67
CA VAL A 30 13.21 -17.06 -2.22
C VAL A 30 12.79 -18.42 -1.68
N CYS A 31 11.87 -19.11 -2.34
CA CYS A 31 11.44 -20.48 -1.93
C CYS A 31 12.62 -21.44 -1.90
N ALA A 32 13.51 -21.40 -2.91
CA ALA A 32 14.71 -22.26 -2.93
C ALA A 32 15.64 -21.97 -1.74
N LYS A 33 15.93 -20.68 -1.47
CA LYS A 33 16.77 -20.27 -0.33
C LYS A 33 16.12 -20.62 1.03
N ALA A 34 14.82 -20.46 1.16
CA ALA A 34 14.09 -20.81 2.37
C ALA A 34 14.13 -22.33 2.64
N ALA A 35 14.00 -23.14 1.58
CA ALA A 35 14.13 -24.59 1.67
C ALA A 35 15.55 -25.03 2.10
N GLU A 36 16.60 -24.42 1.53
CA GLU A 36 17.99 -24.66 1.93
C GLU A 36 18.24 -24.29 3.38
N ALA A 37 17.78 -23.10 3.81
CA ALA A 37 17.90 -22.65 5.19
C ALA A 37 17.16 -23.55 6.18
N LYS A 38 15.93 -23.98 5.83
CA LYS A 38 15.16 -24.95 6.61
C LYS A 38 15.94 -26.24 6.79
N ALA A 39 16.43 -26.83 5.70
CA ALA A 39 17.18 -28.08 5.74
C ALA A 39 18.46 -27.98 6.59
N ALA A 40 19.17 -26.84 6.53
CA ALA A 40 20.37 -26.60 7.33
C ALA A 40 20.05 -26.53 8.83
N VAL A 41 18.98 -25.83 9.22
CA VAL A 41 18.53 -25.71 10.61
C VAL A 41 18.06 -27.06 11.14
N GLU A 42 17.26 -27.80 10.37
CA GLU A 42 16.76 -29.13 10.76
C GLU A 42 17.89 -30.17 10.85
N LYS A 43 18.89 -30.10 10.00
CA LYS A 43 20.12 -30.91 10.10
C LYS A 43 20.88 -30.64 11.39
N ALA A 44 20.81 -29.44 11.93
CA ALA A 44 21.39 -29.09 13.24
C ALA A 44 20.53 -29.55 14.42
N GLY A 45 19.44 -30.29 14.21
CA GLY A 45 18.56 -30.83 15.23
C GLY A 45 17.48 -29.84 15.74
N VAL A 46 17.29 -28.73 15.07
CA VAL A 46 16.28 -27.71 15.44
C VAL A 46 15.12 -27.79 14.47
N LYS A 47 13.90 -28.00 14.97
CA LYS A 47 12.68 -28.07 14.16
C LYS A 47 12.30 -26.66 13.65
N VAL A 48 12.00 -26.54 12.36
CA VAL A 48 11.46 -25.33 11.75
C VAL A 48 9.95 -25.51 11.57
N GLU A 49 9.17 -24.94 12.47
CA GLU A 49 7.70 -25.06 12.44
C GLU A 49 7.04 -24.07 11.49
N ARG A 50 7.62 -22.87 11.35
CA ARG A 50 7.10 -21.80 10.52
C ARG A 50 8.13 -21.30 9.53
N ILE A 51 7.67 -21.01 8.32
CA ILE A 51 8.36 -20.18 7.35
C ILE A 51 7.37 -19.12 6.95
N THR A 52 7.68 -17.88 7.32
CA THR A 52 6.79 -16.74 7.15
C THR A 52 7.37 -15.73 6.18
N GLY A 53 6.52 -15.08 5.42
CA GLY A 53 6.87 -14.07 4.42
C GLY A 53 5.64 -13.59 3.67
N ALA A 54 5.81 -13.20 2.45
CA ALA A 54 4.78 -12.64 1.58
C ALA A 54 4.26 -11.26 2.03
N GLY A 55 4.16 -10.34 1.11
CA GLY A 55 3.40 -9.11 1.23
C GLY A 55 2.25 -9.10 0.25
N THR A 56 1.53 -8.00 0.19
CA THR A 56 0.36 -7.82 -0.70
C THR A 56 0.66 -8.09 -2.16
N GLY A 57 1.89 -7.74 -2.62
CA GLY A 57 2.28 -7.90 -4.03
C GLY A 57 2.62 -9.34 -4.45
N SER A 58 2.85 -10.25 -3.49
CA SER A 58 3.34 -11.60 -3.79
C SER A 58 2.58 -12.71 -3.07
N VAL A 59 1.59 -12.37 -2.24
CA VAL A 59 0.89 -13.32 -1.34
C VAL A 59 0.38 -14.58 -2.03
N MET A 60 -0.04 -14.50 -3.29
CA MET A 60 -0.52 -15.66 -4.04
C MET A 60 0.61 -16.63 -4.39
N LEU A 61 1.82 -16.13 -4.60
CA LEU A 61 2.98 -16.93 -4.97
C LEU A 61 3.52 -17.71 -3.78
N GLU A 62 3.76 -17.05 -2.64
CA GLU A 62 4.20 -17.73 -1.42
C GLU A 62 3.09 -18.61 -0.85
N GLY A 63 1.84 -18.12 -0.81
CA GLY A 63 0.70 -18.87 -0.28
C GLY A 63 0.37 -20.14 -1.06
N SER A 64 0.71 -20.21 -2.34
CA SER A 64 0.59 -21.43 -3.16
C SER A 64 1.83 -22.34 -3.11
N SER A 65 2.93 -21.86 -2.51
CA SER A 65 4.16 -22.65 -2.41
C SER A 65 4.05 -23.75 -1.33
N SER A 66 4.83 -24.81 -1.46
CA SER A 66 4.96 -25.83 -0.42
C SER A 66 5.94 -25.46 0.71
N ILE A 67 6.55 -24.27 0.63
CA ILE A 67 7.61 -23.81 1.54
C ILE A 67 7.04 -22.92 2.64
N PHE A 68 6.24 -21.92 2.27
CA PHE A 68 5.64 -20.99 3.22
C PHE A 68 4.37 -21.58 3.83
N ASN A 69 4.21 -21.44 5.13
CA ASN A 69 3.01 -21.84 5.87
C ASN A 69 2.42 -20.69 6.72
N GLU A 70 2.97 -19.49 6.58
CA GLU A 70 2.46 -18.26 7.18
C GLU A 70 2.72 -17.09 6.24
N VAL A 71 1.73 -16.20 6.07
CA VAL A 71 1.82 -15.01 5.21
C VAL A 71 1.66 -13.72 6.02
N GLN A 72 2.34 -12.65 5.59
CA GLN A 72 2.41 -11.36 6.31
C GLN A 72 1.77 -10.21 5.53
N ALA A 73 0.93 -10.50 4.55
CA ALA A 73 0.23 -9.48 3.79
C ALA A 73 -0.65 -8.62 4.72
N GLY A 74 -0.49 -7.30 4.63
CA GLY A 74 -1.20 -6.32 5.46
C GLY A 74 -1.91 -5.25 4.63
N SER A 75 -1.19 -4.60 3.71
CA SER A 75 -1.68 -3.46 2.94
C SER A 75 -2.88 -3.77 2.04
N TYR A 76 -3.16 -5.06 1.73
CA TYR A 76 -4.28 -5.48 0.90
C TYR A 76 -5.65 -5.05 1.44
N ILE A 77 -5.78 -4.84 2.75
CA ILE A 77 -7.05 -4.41 3.37
C ILE A 77 -7.40 -2.95 3.04
N LEU A 78 -6.42 -2.14 2.70
CA LEU A 78 -6.55 -0.72 2.38
C LEU A 78 -6.24 -0.45 0.92
N MET A 79 -5.24 -1.14 0.38
CA MET A 79 -4.58 -0.88 -0.89
C MET A 79 -4.06 0.54 -1.01
N ASP A 80 -3.19 0.77 -1.97
CA ASP A 80 -2.66 2.08 -2.33
C ASP A 80 -2.32 2.15 -3.82
N ARG A 81 -1.86 3.31 -4.27
CA ARG A 81 -1.49 3.52 -5.67
C ARG A 81 -0.29 2.67 -6.07
N ASP A 82 0.65 2.40 -5.17
CA ASP A 82 1.87 1.67 -5.51
C ASP A 82 1.57 0.20 -5.79
N TYR A 83 0.86 -0.48 -4.91
CA TYR A 83 0.41 -1.85 -5.15
C TYR A 83 -0.53 -1.98 -6.36
N ALA A 84 -1.40 -0.97 -6.59
CA ALA A 84 -2.31 -0.97 -7.74
C ALA A 84 -1.61 -0.90 -9.09
N LYS A 85 -0.34 -0.46 -9.16
CA LYS A 85 0.47 -0.50 -10.39
C LYS A 85 0.98 -1.89 -10.76
N ASN A 86 0.94 -2.84 -9.85
CA ASN A 86 1.39 -4.19 -10.13
C ASN A 86 0.43 -4.85 -11.12
N GLN A 87 0.96 -5.27 -12.27
CA GLN A 87 0.19 -6.07 -13.22
C GLN A 87 -0.15 -7.41 -12.59
N ARG A 88 -1.37 -7.89 -12.84
CA ARG A 88 -1.89 -9.14 -12.28
C ARG A 88 -1.98 -10.19 -13.35
N ASP A 89 -1.73 -11.44 -12.96
CA ASP A 89 -2.14 -12.59 -13.73
C ASP A 89 -3.64 -12.87 -13.53
N ALA A 90 -4.23 -13.64 -14.43
CA ALA A 90 -5.66 -13.97 -14.35
C ALA A 90 -6.06 -14.73 -13.07
N SER A 91 -5.12 -15.40 -12.43
CA SER A 91 -5.28 -16.12 -11.17
C SER A 91 -5.07 -15.27 -9.92
N ASP A 92 -4.56 -14.04 -10.06
CA ASP A 92 -4.29 -13.18 -8.91
C ASP A 92 -5.59 -12.62 -8.32
N LEU A 93 -5.63 -12.51 -6.99
CA LEU A 93 -6.71 -11.82 -6.29
C LEU A 93 -6.72 -10.33 -6.66
N ALA A 94 -7.92 -9.80 -6.85
CA ALA A 94 -8.14 -8.37 -7.03
C ALA A 94 -8.52 -7.75 -5.68
N PHE A 95 -7.68 -6.86 -5.17
CA PHE A 95 -8.00 -6.08 -3.99
C PHE A 95 -8.46 -4.68 -4.40
N GLU A 96 -9.46 -4.16 -3.71
CA GLU A 96 -10.02 -2.84 -3.97
C GLU A 96 -9.40 -1.78 -3.05
N HIS A 97 -9.41 -0.52 -3.48
CA HIS A 97 -9.03 0.58 -2.61
C HIS A 97 -10.08 0.81 -1.54
N ALA A 98 -9.66 0.89 -0.28
CA ALA A 98 -10.51 1.18 0.87
C ALA A 98 -9.99 2.37 1.69
N LEU A 99 -8.78 2.87 1.44
CA LEU A 99 -8.22 4.05 2.09
C LEU A 99 -8.21 5.24 1.13
N PHE A 100 -8.85 6.31 1.56
CA PHE A 100 -8.95 7.56 0.81
C PHE A 100 -8.62 8.76 1.71
N ILE A 101 -8.01 9.78 1.12
CA ILE A 101 -7.84 11.09 1.73
C ILE A 101 -8.87 12.01 1.09
N LYS A 102 -9.83 12.50 1.87
CA LYS A 102 -10.76 13.54 1.43
C LYS A 102 -10.08 14.89 1.54
N THR A 103 -10.07 15.65 0.45
CA THR A 103 -9.42 16.95 0.37
C THR A 103 -10.28 17.94 -0.43
N ALA A 104 -10.06 19.22 -0.24
CA ALA A 104 -10.80 20.28 -0.91
C ALA A 104 -9.89 21.12 -1.82
N ILE A 105 -10.45 21.65 -2.91
CA ILE A 105 -9.79 22.62 -3.76
C ILE A 105 -9.77 23.97 -3.02
N LEU A 106 -8.60 24.38 -2.53
CA LEU A 106 -8.42 25.65 -1.81
C LEU A 106 -8.09 26.83 -2.73
N SER A 107 -7.53 26.55 -3.90
CA SER A 107 -7.13 27.58 -4.85
C SER A 107 -7.16 27.06 -6.26
N HIS A 108 -7.60 27.89 -7.20
CA HIS A 108 -7.65 27.59 -8.62
C HIS A 108 -7.04 28.78 -9.40
N PRO A 109 -5.71 28.94 -9.36
CA PRO A 109 -5.04 30.14 -9.85
C PRO A 109 -5.04 30.27 -11.38
N SER A 110 -5.24 29.16 -12.10
CA SER A 110 -5.32 29.14 -13.56
C SER A 110 -6.10 27.90 -14.02
N GLN A 111 -6.57 27.90 -15.26
CA GLN A 111 -7.36 26.82 -15.84
C GLN A 111 -6.68 25.42 -15.77
N GLY A 112 -5.35 25.37 -15.86
CA GLY A 112 -4.58 24.12 -15.80
C GLY A 112 -4.07 23.74 -14.41
N ARG A 113 -4.45 24.46 -13.33
CA ARG A 113 -3.87 24.26 -12.01
C ARG A 113 -4.85 24.49 -10.88
N ALA A 114 -4.89 23.55 -9.94
CA ALA A 114 -5.56 23.72 -8.65
C ALA A 114 -4.61 23.37 -7.49
N VAL A 115 -4.97 23.79 -6.30
CA VAL A 115 -4.26 23.48 -5.05
C VAL A 115 -5.25 22.92 -4.05
N VAL A 116 -4.85 21.82 -3.39
CA VAL A 116 -5.63 21.12 -2.36
C VAL A 116 -4.97 21.22 -0.99
N ASP A 117 -5.73 21.03 0.08
CA ASP A 117 -5.27 21.00 1.48
C ASP A 117 -4.66 19.66 1.93
N ALA A 118 -4.27 18.82 1.01
CA ALA A 118 -3.61 17.56 1.29
C ALA A 118 -2.18 17.58 0.73
N GLY A 119 -1.21 17.93 1.56
CA GLY A 119 0.22 17.86 1.29
C GLY A 119 0.89 16.68 1.99
N LEU A 120 2.19 16.82 2.32
CA LEU A 120 3.00 15.79 2.98
C LEU A 120 2.50 15.42 4.38
N LYS A 121 1.82 16.35 5.07
CA LYS A 121 1.20 16.08 6.39
C LYS A 121 -0.08 15.28 6.30
N ALA A 122 -0.66 15.14 5.10
CA ALA A 122 -1.87 14.37 4.86
C ALA A 122 -1.59 13.05 4.12
N SER A 123 -0.51 12.95 3.36
CA SER A 123 -0.18 11.76 2.56
C SER A 123 1.32 11.56 2.45
N SER A 124 1.78 10.35 2.69
CA SER A 124 3.15 9.98 2.35
C SER A 124 3.33 9.90 0.83
N VAL A 125 4.50 10.32 0.36
CA VAL A 125 4.89 10.28 -1.06
C VAL A 125 6.15 9.43 -1.31
N ASP A 126 6.59 8.65 -0.33
CA ASP A 126 7.77 7.79 -0.39
C ASP A 126 7.72 6.78 -1.55
N SER A 127 6.52 6.26 -1.86
CA SER A 127 6.27 5.34 -2.97
C SER A 127 5.59 6.02 -4.18
N GLY A 128 5.54 7.33 -4.18
CA GLY A 128 4.98 8.16 -5.26
C GLY A 128 3.80 9.03 -4.83
N MET A 129 3.43 9.95 -5.73
CA MET A 129 2.34 10.90 -5.48
C MET A 129 0.99 10.19 -5.38
N PRO A 130 0.02 10.75 -4.64
CA PRO A 130 -1.36 10.26 -4.61
C PRO A 130 -2.01 10.21 -6.00
N LEU A 131 -3.04 9.39 -6.16
CA LEU A 131 -3.89 9.37 -7.34
C LEU A 131 -5.22 10.06 -7.02
N VAL A 132 -5.67 10.95 -7.90
CA VAL A 132 -7.01 11.53 -7.79
C VAL A 132 -8.04 10.46 -8.17
N TRP A 133 -8.87 10.08 -7.21
CA TRP A 133 -9.81 8.96 -7.37
C TRP A 133 -10.89 9.24 -8.41
N GLN A 134 -11.11 8.27 -9.32
CA GLN A 134 -12.14 8.31 -10.36
C GLN A 134 -12.09 9.57 -11.27
N ARG A 135 -10.90 10.19 -11.42
CA ARG A 135 -10.73 11.36 -12.28
C ARG A 135 -9.56 11.17 -13.23
N THR A 136 -9.80 11.50 -14.49
CA THR A 136 -8.78 11.50 -15.56
C THR A 136 -8.39 12.93 -15.96
N ASP A 137 -9.13 13.92 -15.48
CA ASP A 137 -8.97 15.36 -15.76
C ASP A 137 -8.11 16.08 -14.70
N ALA A 138 -7.65 15.36 -13.69
CA ALA A 138 -6.80 15.91 -12.64
C ALA A 138 -5.68 14.92 -12.27
N ASN A 139 -4.45 15.41 -12.19
CA ASN A 139 -3.28 14.66 -11.78
C ASN A 139 -2.61 15.34 -10.59
N TYR A 140 -2.32 14.59 -9.52
CA TYR A 140 -1.58 15.13 -8.37
C TYR A 140 -0.09 15.21 -8.73
N LEU A 141 0.40 16.44 -8.93
CA LEU A 141 1.73 16.70 -9.48
C LEU A 141 2.80 16.84 -8.40
N LYS A 142 2.51 17.54 -7.31
CA LYS A 142 3.51 17.90 -6.29
C LYS A 142 2.86 18.10 -4.93
N ALA A 143 3.54 17.63 -3.87
CA ALA A 143 3.24 17.96 -2.47
C ALA A 143 4.22 18.98 -1.91
N SER A 144 3.72 19.90 -1.11
CA SER A 144 4.43 20.66 -0.10
C SER A 144 3.90 20.24 1.28
N ASP A 145 4.33 20.90 2.35
CA ASP A 145 3.97 20.47 3.71
C ASP A 145 2.46 20.32 3.93
N GLU A 146 1.71 21.38 3.63
CA GLU A 146 0.26 21.47 3.84
C GLU A 146 -0.55 21.24 2.56
N HIS A 147 0.03 21.47 1.37
CA HIS A 147 -0.73 21.60 0.14
C HIS A 147 -0.25 20.64 -0.94
N GLY A 148 -1.22 20.16 -1.73
CA GLY A 148 -1.00 19.44 -2.97
C GLY A 148 -1.28 20.32 -4.18
N VAL A 149 -0.48 20.18 -5.23
CA VAL A 149 -0.71 20.82 -6.52
C VAL A 149 -1.28 19.81 -7.48
N LEU A 150 -2.42 20.15 -8.07
CA LEU A 150 -3.02 19.41 -9.16
C LEU A 150 -2.74 20.09 -10.50
N GLU A 151 -2.37 19.27 -11.47
CA GLU A 151 -2.44 19.62 -12.88
C GLU A 151 -3.83 19.22 -13.39
N LEU A 152 -4.51 20.13 -14.06
CA LEU A 152 -5.85 19.93 -14.59
C LEU A 152 -5.84 19.95 -16.12
N THR A 153 -6.72 19.15 -16.73
CA THR A 153 -7.00 19.29 -18.17
C THR A 153 -7.77 20.60 -18.43
N PRO A 154 -7.70 21.15 -19.67
CA PRO A 154 -8.38 22.41 -19.98
C PRO A 154 -9.90 22.41 -19.78
N ASP A 155 -10.52 21.22 -19.84
CA ASP A 155 -11.95 20.99 -19.69
C ASP A 155 -12.36 20.47 -18.31
N SER A 156 -11.45 20.46 -17.35
CA SER A 156 -11.75 20.03 -15.97
C SER A 156 -12.83 20.92 -15.36
N PRO A 157 -13.93 20.31 -14.83
CA PRO A 157 -15.00 21.05 -14.20
C PRO A 157 -14.72 21.45 -12.75
N LEU A 158 -13.57 21.06 -12.19
CA LEU A 158 -13.21 21.30 -10.79
C LEU A 158 -13.17 22.81 -10.47
N LYS A 159 -13.76 23.19 -9.33
CA LYS A 159 -13.91 24.54 -8.85
C LYS A 159 -13.38 24.68 -7.43
N LEU A 160 -13.14 25.92 -7.02
CA LEU A 160 -12.85 26.26 -5.63
C LEU A 160 -13.93 25.71 -4.69
N GLY A 161 -13.52 25.02 -3.64
CA GLY A 161 -14.39 24.40 -2.65
C GLY A 161 -14.86 22.99 -2.98
N ASP A 162 -14.62 22.49 -4.20
CA ASP A 162 -14.96 21.11 -4.54
C ASP A 162 -14.14 20.13 -3.71
N ALA A 163 -14.83 19.10 -3.18
CA ALA A 163 -14.18 17.99 -2.48
C ALA A 163 -13.83 16.88 -3.47
N ILE A 164 -12.63 16.34 -3.32
CA ILE A 164 -12.15 15.20 -4.09
C ILE A 164 -11.54 14.15 -3.15
N MET A 165 -11.40 12.93 -3.66
CA MET A 165 -10.77 11.84 -2.93
C MET A 165 -9.43 11.51 -3.57
N LEU A 166 -8.42 11.27 -2.73
CA LEU A 166 -7.10 10.82 -3.17
C LEU A 166 -6.86 9.40 -2.67
N ILE A 167 -6.28 8.54 -3.52
CA ILE A 167 -5.65 7.30 -3.08
C ILE A 167 -4.21 7.63 -2.74
N PRO A 168 -3.73 7.32 -1.52
CA PRO A 168 -2.34 7.59 -1.14
C PRO A 168 -1.36 6.81 -2.02
N GLY A 169 -0.15 7.35 -2.17
CA GLY A 169 0.95 6.65 -2.84
C GLY A 169 1.34 5.37 -2.12
N HIS A 170 1.36 5.42 -0.77
CA HIS A 170 1.65 4.32 0.13
C HIS A 170 0.74 4.39 1.37
N CYS A 171 0.02 3.32 1.66
CA CYS A 171 -0.97 3.32 2.75
C CYS A 171 -0.32 3.34 4.13
N ASP A 172 0.72 2.57 4.38
CA ASP A 172 1.28 2.36 5.71
C ASP A 172 1.77 3.67 6.37
N PRO A 173 2.71 4.45 5.78
CA PRO A 173 3.15 5.70 6.38
C PRO A 173 2.06 6.78 6.33
N THR A 174 1.09 6.69 5.42
CA THR A 174 -0.05 7.62 5.38
C THR A 174 -0.97 7.43 6.58
N VAL A 175 -1.32 6.19 6.93
CA VAL A 175 -2.13 5.90 8.13
C VAL A 175 -1.46 6.45 9.39
N ASN A 176 -0.14 6.36 9.49
CA ASN A 176 0.60 6.87 10.64
C ASN A 176 0.56 8.41 10.81
N LEU A 177 0.06 9.16 9.83
CA LEU A 177 -0.12 10.62 9.92
C LEU A 177 -1.41 11.02 10.67
N TYR A 178 -2.33 10.09 10.89
CA TYR A 178 -3.67 10.35 11.43
C TYR A 178 -3.87 9.72 12.80
N ASP A 179 -4.75 10.30 13.59
CA ASP A 179 -5.17 9.76 14.88
C ASP A 179 -6.33 8.77 14.73
N GLU A 180 -7.14 8.94 13.68
CA GLU A 180 -8.39 8.21 13.47
C GLU A 180 -8.63 7.90 11.99
N ILE A 181 -9.39 6.84 11.74
CA ILE A 181 -9.96 6.49 10.43
C ILE A 181 -11.47 6.65 10.49
N ILE A 182 -12.02 7.46 9.60
CA ILE A 182 -13.48 7.63 9.44
C ILE A 182 -13.98 6.52 8.51
N CYS A 183 -14.76 5.60 9.07
CA CYS A 183 -15.34 4.48 8.33
C CYS A 183 -16.67 4.92 7.69
N VAL A 184 -16.76 4.82 6.35
CA VAL A 184 -17.94 5.25 5.60
C VAL A 184 -18.49 4.11 4.75
N ARG A 185 -19.81 4.08 4.60
CA ARG A 185 -20.52 3.25 3.63
C ARG A 185 -21.52 4.11 2.86
N GLY A 186 -21.25 4.27 1.57
CA GLY A 186 -21.97 5.28 0.78
C GLY A 186 -21.75 6.67 1.39
N ASP A 187 -22.83 7.34 1.76
CA ASP A 187 -22.82 8.69 2.34
C ASP A 187 -22.92 8.70 3.88
N THR A 188 -22.83 7.52 4.51
CA THR A 188 -23.03 7.38 5.97
C THR A 188 -21.71 7.05 6.66
N VAL A 189 -21.40 7.80 7.73
CA VAL A 189 -20.32 7.45 8.67
C VAL A 189 -20.85 6.34 9.59
N GLU A 190 -20.24 5.16 9.51
CA GLU A 190 -20.61 4.00 10.34
C GLU A 190 -19.80 3.94 11.65
N ALA A 191 -18.54 4.37 11.63
CA ALA A 191 -17.67 4.33 12.78
C ALA A 191 -16.50 5.32 12.63
N VAL A 192 -15.86 5.61 13.75
CA VAL A 192 -14.55 6.28 13.82
C VAL A 192 -13.63 5.37 14.61
N TRP A 193 -12.55 4.91 13.97
CA TRP A 193 -11.59 4.00 14.59
C TRP A 193 -10.32 4.74 14.99
N PRO A 194 -9.87 4.66 16.25
CA PRO A 194 -8.58 5.20 16.64
C PRO A 194 -7.43 4.38 16.04
N ILE A 195 -6.37 5.03 15.62
CA ILE A 195 -5.13 4.39 15.20
C ILE A 195 -4.26 4.17 16.44
N ALA A 196 -4.55 3.11 17.17
CA ALA A 196 -4.06 2.89 18.54
C ALA A 196 -2.53 2.72 18.63
N ALA A 197 -1.88 2.23 17.57
CA ALA A 197 -0.43 2.02 17.53
C ALA A 197 0.36 3.19 16.94
N ARG A 198 -0.31 4.29 16.59
CA ARG A 198 0.35 5.48 16.03
C ARG A 198 1.41 6.03 16.98
N GLY A 199 2.62 6.23 16.45
CA GLY A 199 3.75 6.77 17.23
C GLY A 199 4.37 5.81 18.25
N ALA A 200 3.90 4.58 18.35
CA ALA A 200 4.47 3.55 19.22
C ALA A 200 5.75 2.94 18.59
N LEU A 201 6.75 3.79 18.36
CA LEU A 201 8.09 3.39 17.93
C LEU A 201 8.92 3.10 19.19
N LEU A 202 9.34 1.84 19.36
CA LEU A 202 10.19 1.37 20.46
C LEU A 202 11.57 0.99 19.93
#